data_b2e0f792b47ec0eb972c5c8f8f2822ea
#
_entry.id   b2e0f792b47ec0eb972c5c8f8f2822ea
#
_cell.length_a   1.000
_cell.length_b   1.000
_cell.length_c   1.000
_cell.angle_alpha   90.00
_cell.angle_beta   90.00
_cell.angle_gamma   90.00
#
_symmetry.space_group_name_H-M   'P 1'
#
loop_
_entity.id
_entity.type
_entity.pdbx_description
1 polymer ?
#
loop_
_entity_poly.entity_id
_entity_poly.type
_entity_poly.pdbx_seq_one_letter_code
_entity_poly.pdbx_strand_id
1 'polypeptide(L)'
;MGRKQTYPVQLSEEEREQLRTMSRTGKQSARVMQRAQIVLWSDAGKQDKEIIALLGCAAMTVSTTRERWVKEKRLEDLPRKGSNPMLDGKQESLLIALACSDAPEGRAEWTMQLLADRLVELKVVDSISDETVRRTLKKTSSSPGKKNSGASRK
;
A
#
# COMPACT_ATOMS: atom_id res chain seq x y z
N MET A 1 6.98 -39.96 12.33
CA MET A 1 5.74 -39.52 11.67
C MET A 1 5.80 -38.03 11.40
N GLY A 2 5.73 -37.65 10.16
CA GLY A 2 5.72 -36.23 9.80
C GLY A 2 4.48 -35.53 10.33
N ARG A 3 4.65 -34.34 10.87
CA ARG A 3 3.55 -33.50 11.34
C ARG A 3 2.59 -33.24 10.17
N LYS A 4 1.32 -33.56 10.36
CA LYS A 4 0.30 -33.36 9.33
C LYS A 4 0.29 -31.89 8.91
N GLN A 5 0.40 -31.63 7.62
CA GLN A 5 0.37 -30.26 7.11
C GLN A 5 -0.99 -29.63 7.38
N THR A 6 -0.99 -28.47 8.02
CA THR A 6 -2.21 -27.76 8.40
C THR A 6 -2.95 -27.21 7.17
N TYR A 7 -2.22 -26.85 6.14
CA TYR A 7 -2.76 -26.30 4.89
C TYR A 7 -2.19 -27.08 3.70
N PRO A 8 -2.84 -28.19 3.30
CA PRO A 8 -2.39 -28.94 2.12
C PRO A 8 -2.65 -28.13 0.85
N VAL A 9 -1.64 -28.01 0.02
CA VAL A 9 -1.72 -27.31 -1.26
C VAL A 9 -2.02 -28.33 -2.35
N GLN A 10 -3.06 -28.09 -3.13
CA GLN A 10 -3.39 -28.84 -4.34
C GLN A 10 -3.54 -27.84 -5.49
N LEU A 11 -2.74 -27.99 -6.52
CA LEU A 11 -2.74 -27.09 -7.67
C LEU A 11 -3.40 -27.77 -8.86
N SER A 12 -4.20 -27.01 -9.61
CA SER A 12 -4.60 -27.39 -10.95
C SER A 12 -3.40 -27.30 -11.91
N GLU A 13 -3.51 -27.92 -13.07
CA GLU A 13 -2.44 -27.86 -14.07
C GLU A 13 -2.18 -26.40 -14.54
N GLU A 14 -3.24 -25.63 -14.69
CA GLU A 14 -3.15 -24.20 -15.04
C GLU A 14 -2.45 -23.38 -13.96
N GLU A 15 -2.81 -23.56 -12.70
CA GLU A 15 -2.16 -22.91 -11.57
C GLU A 15 -0.68 -23.27 -11.49
N ARG A 16 -0.37 -24.54 -11.70
CA ARG A 16 1.01 -25.03 -11.69
C ARG A 16 1.86 -24.39 -12.78
N GLU A 17 1.33 -24.28 -13.98
CA GLU A 17 2.02 -23.64 -15.10
C GLU A 17 2.20 -22.14 -14.89
N GLN A 18 1.17 -21.47 -14.39
CA GLN A 18 1.27 -20.04 -14.03
C GLN A 18 2.36 -19.78 -12.99
N LEU A 19 2.40 -20.58 -11.93
CA LEU A 19 3.41 -20.45 -10.89
C LEU A 19 4.84 -20.74 -11.40
N ARG A 20 4.99 -21.73 -12.29
CA ARG A 20 6.27 -22.01 -12.95
C ARG A 20 6.74 -20.83 -13.80
N THR A 21 5.85 -20.25 -14.57
CA THR A 21 6.13 -19.07 -15.39
C THR A 21 6.51 -17.87 -14.51
N MET A 22 5.76 -17.60 -13.45
CA MET A 22 6.07 -16.54 -12.50
C MET A 22 7.44 -16.70 -11.85
N SER A 23 7.83 -17.95 -11.53
CA SER A 23 9.12 -18.21 -10.89
C SER A 23 10.32 -18.09 -11.85
N ARG A 24 10.09 -18.12 -13.16
CA ARG A 24 11.15 -18.10 -14.18
C ARG A 24 11.34 -16.75 -14.86
N THR A 25 10.29 -15.95 -14.97
CA THR A 25 10.29 -14.76 -15.83
C THR A 25 11.05 -13.56 -15.29
N GLY A 26 11.46 -13.56 -14.04
CA GLY A 26 12.21 -12.44 -13.42
C GLY A 26 11.45 -11.11 -13.33
N LYS A 27 10.22 -11.04 -13.79
CA LYS A 27 9.38 -9.82 -13.73
C LYS A 27 8.75 -9.60 -12.37
N GLN A 28 8.73 -10.63 -11.53
CA GLN A 28 8.14 -10.58 -10.20
C GLN A 28 9.20 -10.24 -9.15
N SER A 29 8.75 -9.72 -8.01
CA SER A 29 9.66 -9.52 -6.88
C SER A 29 10.22 -10.87 -6.40
N ALA A 30 11.45 -10.86 -5.88
CA ALA A 30 12.09 -12.05 -5.33
C ALA A 30 11.21 -12.77 -4.30
N ARG A 31 10.46 -11.99 -3.53
CA ARG A 31 9.54 -12.50 -2.51
C ARG A 31 8.37 -13.29 -3.12
N VAL A 32 7.79 -12.79 -4.20
CA VAL A 32 6.71 -13.48 -4.93
C VAL A 32 7.24 -14.75 -5.58
N MET A 33 8.42 -14.68 -6.18
CA MET A 33 9.07 -15.85 -6.80
C MET A 33 9.35 -16.95 -5.76
N GLN A 34 9.87 -16.59 -4.60
CA GLN A 34 10.10 -17.53 -3.50
C GLN A 34 8.80 -18.18 -3.03
N ARG A 35 7.73 -17.41 -2.87
CA ARG A 35 6.43 -17.93 -2.48
C ARG A 35 5.82 -18.86 -3.54
N ALA A 36 5.99 -18.53 -4.81
CA ALA A 36 5.56 -19.41 -5.90
C ALA A 36 6.26 -20.76 -5.83
N GLN A 37 7.55 -20.77 -5.55
CA GLN A 37 8.32 -22.01 -5.36
C GLN A 37 7.85 -22.81 -4.15
N ILE A 38 7.55 -22.15 -3.03
CA ILE A 38 7.00 -22.80 -1.84
C ILE A 38 5.70 -23.53 -2.18
N VAL A 39 4.80 -22.86 -2.89
CA VAL A 39 3.50 -23.44 -3.29
C VAL A 39 3.69 -24.62 -4.24
N LEU A 40 4.55 -24.48 -5.24
CA LEU A 40 4.85 -25.55 -6.21
C LEU A 40 5.44 -26.79 -5.53
N TRP A 41 6.39 -26.61 -4.62
CA TRP A 41 7.00 -27.73 -3.92
C TRP A 41 6.07 -28.35 -2.88
N SER A 42 5.19 -27.55 -2.29
CA SER A 42 4.15 -28.07 -1.41
C SER A 42 3.17 -28.95 -2.14
N ASP A 43 2.77 -28.58 -3.35
CA ASP A 43 1.94 -29.40 -4.25
C ASP A 43 2.66 -30.70 -4.67
N ALA A 44 3.97 -30.61 -4.89
CA ALA A 44 4.79 -31.78 -5.23
C ALA A 44 5.02 -32.75 -4.05
N GLY A 45 4.50 -32.43 -2.87
CA GLY A 45 4.61 -33.28 -1.68
C GLY A 45 5.87 -33.12 -0.88
N LYS A 46 6.68 -32.11 -1.15
CA LYS A 46 7.88 -31.81 -0.36
C LYS A 46 7.54 -31.39 1.06
N GLN A 47 8.33 -31.86 2.01
CA GLN A 47 8.16 -31.48 3.41
C GLN A 47 8.70 -30.07 3.67
N ASP A 48 8.18 -29.46 4.73
CA ASP A 48 8.60 -28.11 5.15
C ASP A 48 10.11 -27.99 5.34
N LYS A 49 10.72 -29.00 5.93
CA LYS A 49 12.18 -29.06 6.15
C LYS A 49 12.97 -29.01 4.84
N GLU A 50 12.49 -29.70 3.81
CA GLU A 50 13.13 -29.72 2.50
C GLU A 50 13.01 -28.35 1.81
N ILE A 51 11.83 -27.75 1.88
CA ILE A 51 11.58 -26.40 1.31
C ILE A 51 12.44 -25.35 2.01
N ILE A 52 12.51 -25.40 3.34
CA ILE A 52 13.36 -24.52 4.14
C ILE A 52 14.84 -24.65 3.75
N ALA A 53 15.31 -25.88 3.61
CA ALA A 53 16.70 -26.15 3.22
C ALA A 53 17.01 -25.63 1.81
N LEU A 54 16.08 -25.79 0.85
CA LEU A 54 16.25 -25.37 -0.53
C LEU A 54 16.22 -23.84 -0.70
N LEU A 55 15.35 -23.15 0.04
CA LEU A 55 15.14 -21.72 -0.09
C LEU A 55 15.86 -20.86 0.95
N GLY A 56 16.35 -21.47 2.01
CA GLY A 56 16.94 -20.74 3.12
C GLY A 56 15.96 -19.82 3.85
N CYS A 57 14.68 -20.16 3.86
CA CYS A 57 13.63 -19.35 4.48
C CYS A 57 13.21 -19.92 5.85
N ALA A 58 12.50 -19.11 6.64
CA ALA A 58 11.96 -19.54 7.92
C ALA A 58 10.76 -20.47 7.77
N ALA A 59 10.55 -21.38 8.72
CA ALA A 59 9.39 -22.27 8.75
C ALA A 59 8.07 -21.49 8.72
N MET A 60 8.00 -20.37 9.41
CA MET A 60 6.83 -19.47 9.41
C MET A 60 6.51 -18.96 8.00
N THR A 61 7.51 -18.66 7.19
CA THR A 61 7.32 -18.22 5.79
C THR A 61 6.62 -19.30 4.96
N VAL A 62 7.02 -20.55 5.11
CA VAL A 62 6.40 -21.68 4.41
C VAL A 62 4.94 -21.83 4.84
N SER A 63 4.69 -21.88 6.13
CA SER A 63 3.36 -22.03 6.71
C SER A 63 2.41 -20.88 6.29
N THR A 64 2.84 -19.65 6.43
CA THR A 64 2.07 -18.46 6.07
C THR A 64 1.77 -18.39 4.58
N THR A 65 2.73 -18.78 3.74
CA THR A 65 2.55 -18.81 2.29
C THR A 65 1.50 -19.83 1.88
N ARG A 66 1.54 -21.04 2.46
CA ARG A 66 0.52 -22.07 2.20
C ARG A 66 -0.86 -21.62 2.65
N GLU A 67 -0.97 -21.08 3.86
CA GLU A 67 -2.23 -20.55 4.39
C GLU A 67 -2.82 -19.50 3.46
N ARG A 68 -2.01 -18.55 3.06
CA ARG A 68 -2.42 -17.48 2.14
C ARG A 68 -2.89 -18.01 0.79
N TRP A 69 -2.16 -18.98 0.23
CA TRP A 69 -2.54 -19.60 -1.04
C TRP A 69 -3.86 -20.37 -0.94
N VAL A 70 -4.02 -21.17 0.10
CA VAL A 70 -5.24 -21.97 0.30
C VAL A 70 -6.47 -21.07 0.52
N LYS A 71 -6.32 -19.99 1.28
CA LYS A 71 -7.43 -19.08 1.61
C LYS A 71 -7.73 -18.06 0.51
N GLU A 72 -6.71 -17.48 -0.09
CA GLU A 72 -6.84 -16.29 -0.94
C GLU A 72 -6.30 -16.47 -2.36
N LYS A 73 -5.64 -17.57 -2.65
CA LYS A 73 -4.98 -17.82 -3.97
C LYS A 73 -4.04 -16.67 -4.39
N ARG A 74 -3.32 -16.10 -3.44
CA ARG A 74 -2.49 -14.93 -3.66
C ARG A 74 -1.09 -15.12 -3.09
N LEU A 75 -0.09 -14.61 -3.81
CA LEU A 75 1.33 -14.61 -3.40
C LEU A 75 1.83 -13.22 -3.01
N GLU A 76 1.19 -12.19 -3.50
CA GLU A 76 1.57 -10.80 -3.26
C GLU A 76 1.14 -10.35 -1.87
N ASP A 77 1.91 -9.43 -1.31
CA ASP A 77 1.50 -8.77 -0.08
C ASP A 77 0.37 -7.77 -0.37
N LEU A 78 -0.58 -7.67 0.54
CA LEU A 78 -1.54 -6.58 0.49
C LEU A 78 -0.81 -5.25 0.64
N PRO A 79 -1.21 -4.23 -0.10
CA PRO A 79 -0.70 -2.90 0.14
C PRO A 79 -0.93 -2.56 1.62
N ARG A 80 0.12 -2.12 2.29
CA ARG A 80 0.00 -1.69 3.69
C ARG A 80 -0.94 -0.50 3.73
N LYS A 81 -1.94 -0.59 4.59
CA LYS A 81 -2.73 0.59 4.93
C LYS A 81 -1.76 1.64 5.47
N GLY A 82 -1.62 2.75 4.75
CA GLY A 82 -0.83 3.88 5.22
C GLY A 82 -1.37 4.39 6.56
N SER A 83 -0.58 5.20 7.25
CA SER A 83 -1.09 5.91 8.42
C SER A 83 -2.32 6.72 8.04
N ASN A 84 -3.26 6.84 8.95
CA ASN A 84 -4.43 7.67 8.73
C ASN A 84 -3.96 9.11 8.40
N PRO A 85 -4.55 9.74 7.39
CA PRO A 85 -4.21 11.13 7.09
C PRO A 85 -4.52 12.03 8.28
N MET A 86 -3.69 13.03 8.51
CA MET A 86 -3.86 14.00 9.60
C MET A 86 -5.17 14.77 9.48
N LEU A 87 -5.60 15.02 8.25
CA LEU A 87 -6.83 15.72 7.91
C LEU A 87 -7.83 14.77 7.26
N ASP A 88 -9.08 14.84 7.66
CA ASP A 88 -10.18 14.15 6.96
C ASP A 88 -10.63 14.94 5.72
N GLY A 89 -11.58 14.39 4.94
CA GLY A 89 -12.03 15.03 3.72
C GLY A 89 -12.65 16.42 3.91
N LYS A 90 -13.34 16.65 5.04
CA LYS A 90 -13.91 17.95 5.38
C LYS A 90 -12.83 18.96 5.75
N GLN A 91 -11.84 18.53 6.50
CA GLN A 91 -10.72 19.33 6.91
C GLN A 91 -9.81 19.69 5.72
N GLU A 92 -9.58 18.76 4.81
CA GLU A 92 -8.88 19.02 3.55
C GLU A 92 -9.61 20.06 2.70
N SER A 93 -10.93 19.95 2.59
CA SER A 93 -11.76 20.91 1.85
C SER A 93 -11.66 22.31 2.48
N LEU A 94 -11.68 22.40 3.79
CA LEU A 94 -11.52 23.67 4.50
C LEU A 94 -10.15 24.29 4.24
N LEU A 95 -9.08 23.47 4.28
CA LEU A 95 -7.72 23.93 3.98
C LEU A 95 -7.62 24.48 2.55
N ILE A 96 -8.22 23.81 1.58
CA ILE A 96 -8.26 24.26 0.19
C ILE A 96 -9.01 25.58 0.06
N ALA A 97 -10.15 25.71 0.73
CA ALA A 97 -10.95 26.94 0.75
C ALA A 97 -10.16 28.10 1.35
N LEU A 98 -9.44 27.87 2.44
CA LEU A 98 -8.55 28.87 3.05
C LEU A 98 -7.42 29.27 2.11
N ALA A 99 -6.77 28.32 1.47
CA ALA A 99 -5.66 28.58 0.55
C ALA A 99 -6.13 29.39 -0.70
N CYS A 100 -7.40 29.24 -1.08
CA CYS A 100 -7.99 29.99 -2.17
C CYS A 100 -8.61 31.34 -1.75
N SER A 101 -8.70 31.60 -0.44
CA SER A 101 -9.22 32.87 0.09
C SER A 101 -8.13 33.92 0.13
N ASP A 102 -8.53 35.17 0.38
CA ASP A 102 -7.58 36.26 0.57
C ASP A 102 -6.70 36.03 1.80
N ALA A 103 -5.43 36.40 1.66
CA ALA A 103 -4.49 36.33 2.76
C ALA A 103 -4.89 37.28 3.90
N PRO A 104 -4.50 37.00 5.17
CA PRO A 104 -4.82 37.84 6.28
C PRO A 104 -4.16 39.20 6.15
N GLU A 105 -4.70 40.18 6.86
CA GLU A 105 -4.17 41.56 6.89
C GLU A 105 -2.65 41.59 7.14
N GLY A 106 -1.95 42.39 6.37
CA GLY A 106 -0.51 42.54 6.47
C GLY A 106 0.29 41.48 5.71
N ARG A 107 -0.39 40.60 4.99
CA ARG A 107 0.25 39.53 4.17
C ARG A 107 -0.25 39.59 2.75
N ALA A 108 0.66 39.44 1.80
CA ALA A 108 0.31 39.40 0.38
C ALA A 108 -0.23 38.01 -0.04
N GLU A 109 0.27 36.95 0.57
CA GLU A 109 -0.06 35.57 0.21
C GLU A 109 -0.13 34.66 1.44
N TRP A 110 -0.83 33.54 1.29
CA TRP A 110 -0.81 32.48 2.28
C TRP A 110 0.51 31.73 2.23
N THR A 111 1.15 31.59 3.38
CA THR A 111 2.27 30.65 3.55
C THR A 111 1.77 29.35 4.16
N MET A 112 2.54 28.27 4.01
CA MET A 112 2.18 26.98 4.63
C MET A 112 2.06 27.10 6.15
N GLN A 113 2.93 27.89 6.77
CA GLN A 113 2.89 28.15 8.22
C GLN A 113 1.62 28.91 8.63
N LEU A 114 1.22 29.93 7.88
CA LEU A 114 -0.01 30.67 8.15
C LEU A 114 -1.26 29.81 8.02
N LEU A 115 -1.29 28.92 7.01
CA LEU A 115 -2.37 27.96 6.85
C LEU A 115 -2.43 26.99 8.03
N ALA A 116 -1.28 26.47 8.46
CA ALA A 116 -1.19 25.58 9.62
C ALA A 116 -1.70 26.29 10.89
N ASP A 117 -1.24 27.50 11.16
CA ASP A 117 -1.66 28.30 12.30
C ASP A 117 -3.16 28.58 12.27
N ARG A 118 -3.71 28.88 11.10
CA ARG A 118 -5.14 29.14 10.93
C ARG A 118 -6.00 27.90 11.21
N LEU A 119 -5.56 26.72 10.78
CA LEU A 119 -6.26 25.46 11.09
C LEU A 119 -6.29 25.19 12.60
N VAL A 120 -5.22 25.51 13.31
CA VAL A 120 -5.15 25.40 14.78
C VAL A 120 -6.08 26.43 15.45
N GLU A 121 -6.06 27.68 14.99
CA GLU A 121 -6.96 28.73 15.51
C GLU A 121 -8.45 28.38 15.36
N LEU A 122 -8.81 27.79 14.22
CA LEU A 122 -10.18 27.35 13.94
C LEU A 122 -10.55 26.06 14.68
N LYS A 123 -9.63 25.51 15.48
CA LYS A 123 -9.81 24.24 16.21
C LYS A 123 -10.16 23.05 15.31
N VAL A 124 -9.72 23.10 14.07
CA VAL A 124 -9.86 22.00 13.12
C VAL A 124 -8.93 20.86 13.51
N VAL A 125 -7.74 21.19 13.96
CA VAL A 125 -6.73 20.25 14.48
C VAL A 125 -6.07 20.86 15.72
N ASP A 126 -5.52 20.02 16.57
CA ASP A 126 -4.77 20.45 17.75
C ASP A 126 -3.40 21.01 17.39
N SER A 127 -2.75 20.36 16.43
CA SER A 127 -1.49 20.81 15.85
C SER A 127 -1.30 20.23 14.46
N ILE A 128 -0.60 20.94 13.61
CA ILE A 128 -0.26 20.50 12.26
C ILE A 128 1.01 21.21 11.80
N SER A 129 1.88 20.49 11.08
CA SER A 129 3.08 21.08 10.51
C SER A 129 2.80 21.70 9.14
N ASP A 130 3.59 22.70 8.78
CA ASP A 130 3.58 23.30 7.44
C ASP A 130 3.84 22.26 6.34
N GLU A 131 4.69 21.28 6.59
CA GLU A 131 4.96 20.20 5.66
C GLU A 131 3.72 19.32 5.42
N THR A 132 2.93 19.06 6.45
CA THR A 132 1.67 18.31 6.30
C THR A 132 0.67 19.09 5.46
N VAL A 133 0.56 20.40 5.68
CA VAL A 133 -0.27 21.32 4.87
C VAL A 133 0.17 21.27 3.41
N ARG A 134 1.47 21.40 3.16
CA ARG A 134 2.04 21.33 1.81
C ARG A 134 1.74 20.01 1.10
N ARG A 135 1.93 18.90 1.78
CA ARG A 135 1.64 17.56 1.24
C ARG A 135 0.17 17.41 0.89
N THR A 136 -0.71 17.88 1.75
CA THR A 136 -2.17 17.79 1.53
C THR A 136 -2.58 18.61 0.30
N LEU A 137 -2.11 19.82 0.18
CA LEU A 137 -2.40 20.68 -0.98
C LEU A 137 -1.82 20.10 -2.27
N LYS A 138 -0.60 19.59 -2.23
CA LYS A 138 0.05 18.94 -3.38
C LYS A 138 -0.70 17.69 -3.83
N LYS A 139 -1.12 16.85 -2.90
CA LYS A 139 -1.93 15.65 -3.18
C LYS A 139 -3.22 16.02 -3.89
N THR A 140 -3.89 17.05 -3.45
CA THR A 140 -5.15 17.52 -4.02
C THR A 140 -4.97 18.04 -5.44
N SER A 141 -3.90 18.77 -5.73
CA SER A 141 -3.60 19.26 -7.07
C SER A 141 -3.15 18.17 -8.04
N SER A 142 -2.60 17.06 -7.51
CA SER A 142 -2.10 15.93 -8.31
C SER A 142 -3.12 14.81 -8.48
N SER A 143 -4.30 14.91 -7.90
CA SER A 143 -5.29 13.83 -7.94
C SER A 143 -5.85 13.66 -9.36
N PRO A 144 -5.71 12.44 -9.96
CA PRO A 144 -6.23 12.19 -11.29
C PRO A 144 -7.77 12.18 -11.23
N GLY A 145 -8.41 13.18 -11.68
CA GLY A 145 -9.88 13.32 -11.67
C GLY A 145 -10.35 14.75 -11.41
N LYS A 146 -9.50 15.56 -10.82
CA LYS A 146 -9.63 17.00 -10.96
C LYS A 146 -8.91 17.44 -12.23
N LYS A 147 -9.44 17.06 -13.38
CA LYS A 147 -9.26 17.95 -14.51
C LYS A 147 -9.77 19.29 -14.00
N ASN A 148 -8.87 20.21 -13.74
CA ASN A 148 -9.25 21.58 -13.81
C ASN A 148 -10.02 21.66 -15.11
N SER A 149 -11.30 21.77 -15.03
CA SER A 149 -12.05 22.38 -16.10
C SER A 149 -11.36 23.71 -16.25
N GLY A 150 -10.37 23.73 -17.12
CA GLY A 150 -9.49 24.84 -17.25
C GLY A 150 -10.37 26.04 -17.34
N ALA A 151 -10.28 26.91 -16.40
CA ALA A 151 -10.89 28.17 -16.52
C ALA A 151 -10.58 28.63 -17.93
N SER A 152 -11.55 28.60 -18.82
CA SER A 152 -11.35 29.12 -20.14
C SER A 152 -11.07 30.58 -19.93
N ARG A 153 -9.83 30.89 -19.94
CA ARG A 153 -9.41 32.27 -19.99
C ARG A 153 -9.72 32.76 -21.39
N LYS A 154 -10.74 33.50 -21.47
CA LYS A 154 -10.78 34.42 -22.59
C LYS A 154 -9.70 35.45 -22.44
#